data_964bc753f9aee236c9cf96cd86f3a260
#
_entry.id   964bc753f9aee236c9cf96cd86f3a260
#
_cell.length_a   1.000
_cell.length_b   1.000
_cell.length_c   1.000
_cell.angle_alpha   90.00
_cell.angle_beta   90.00
_cell.angle_gamma   90.00
#
_symmetry.space_group_name_H-M   'P 1'
#
loop_
_entity.id
_entity.type
_entity.pdbx_description
1 polymer ?
#
loop_
_entity_poly.entity_id
_entity_poly.type
_entity_poly.pdbx_seq_one_letter_code
_entity_poly.pdbx_strand_id
1 'polypeptide(L)'
;MGAHATPAEWKGREDEFIDFNIREMFPLVAKEGLAEFADIFCEKDVFTIEQSRRYLQAAREQGFKLKIHADEIVQFGGAELAGELHCASADHLLQASDAGIRAMADAGVVATLLPLTAFSLRETFARGREMIDAGCMVAFATDLNPGSSFSASVPLLFALACIYMKLSPEEAVTAFTINSAAAIDRADRIGSIDVGKQGDLVLLQFPSYKFLPYHVGMNIVDTVIKQGEVVVKNGETKS
;
A
#
# COMPACT_ATOMS: atom_id res chain seq x y z
N MET A 1 3.48 9.02 -9.02
CA MET A 1 3.37 7.77 -9.80
C MET A 1 3.40 8.12 -11.28
N GLY A 2 4.53 7.86 -11.97
CA GLY A 2 4.72 8.23 -13.38
C GLY A 2 4.20 7.19 -14.38
N ALA A 3 4.13 5.93 -13.96
CA ALA A 3 3.78 4.78 -14.82
C ALA A 3 2.56 4.02 -14.27
N HIS A 4 1.42 4.72 -14.11
CA HIS A 4 0.14 4.11 -13.75
C HIS A 4 -0.73 3.81 -14.96
N ALA A 5 -0.64 4.64 -15.99
CA ALA A 5 -1.29 4.45 -17.28
C ALA A 5 -0.46 5.13 -18.36
N THR A 6 -0.53 4.61 -19.59
CA THR A 6 0.07 5.26 -20.74
C THR A 6 -0.77 6.46 -21.17
N PRO A 7 -0.22 7.69 -21.17
CA PRO A 7 -0.94 8.86 -21.67
C PRO A 7 -1.40 8.70 -23.12
N ALA A 8 -2.48 9.38 -23.50
CA ALA A 8 -3.11 9.21 -24.80
C ALA A 8 -2.15 9.43 -25.99
N GLU A 9 -1.22 10.38 -25.85
CA GLU A 9 -0.19 10.70 -26.84
C GLU A 9 0.88 9.62 -27.01
N TRP A 10 1.00 8.71 -26.04
CA TRP A 10 1.95 7.58 -26.04
C TRP A 10 1.27 6.23 -26.32
N LYS A 11 -0.03 6.20 -26.53
CA LYS A 11 -0.78 4.96 -26.73
C LYS A 11 -0.23 4.16 -27.92
N GLY A 12 0.09 2.88 -27.67
CA GLY A 12 0.76 1.98 -28.63
C GLY A 12 2.28 2.19 -28.72
N ARG A 13 2.85 3.03 -27.87
CA ARG A 13 4.29 3.29 -27.75
C ARG A 13 4.74 3.24 -26.28
N GLU A 14 4.24 2.24 -25.56
CA GLU A 14 4.46 2.08 -24.11
C GLU A 14 5.95 1.96 -23.78
N ASP A 15 6.74 1.28 -24.63
CA ASP A 15 8.20 1.17 -24.45
C ASP A 15 8.90 2.52 -24.56
N GLU A 16 8.49 3.36 -25.51
CA GLU A 16 9.04 4.71 -25.65
C GLU A 16 8.66 5.59 -24.44
N PHE A 17 7.44 5.42 -23.92
CA PHE A 17 7.02 6.10 -22.70
C PHE A 17 7.84 5.69 -21.47
N ILE A 18 8.12 4.41 -21.32
CA ILE A 18 9.05 3.93 -20.27
C ILE A 18 10.44 4.52 -20.46
N ASP A 19 10.97 4.51 -21.68
CA ASP A 19 12.27 5.11 -22.00
C ASP A 19 12.31 6.62 -21.69
N PHE A 20 11.24 7.35 -21.99
CA PHE A 20 11.11 8.77 -21.63
C PHE A 20 11.18 8.97 -20.11
N ASN A 21 10.43 8.17 -19.33
CA ASN A 21 10.49 8.26 -17.87
C ASN A 21 11.90 7.99 -17.34
N ILE A 22 12.58 6.99 -17.89
CA ILE A 22 13.94 6.61 -17.47
C ILE A 22 14.96 7.70 -17.79
N ARG A 23 14.92 8.24 -19.00
CA ARG A 23 15.96 9.16 -19.50
C ARG A 23 15.75 10.60 -19.07
N GLU A 24 14.50 11.05 -18.97
CA GLU A 24 14.17 12.45 -18.74
C GLU A 24 13.58 12.68 -17.35
N MET A 25 12.58 11.88 -16.95
CA MET A 25 11.83 12.14 -15.73
C MET A 25 12.60 11.74 -14.47
N PHE A 26 13.18 10.56 -14.42
CA PHE A 26 13.90 10.09 -13.22
C PHE A 26 15.07 10.99 -12.84
N PRO A 27 15.98 11.38 -13.76
CA PRO A 27 17.06 12.27 -13.40
C PRO A 27 16.60 13.64 -12.88
N LEU A 28 15.51 14.17 -13.46
CA LEU A 28 14.95 15.46 -13.04
C LEU A 28 14.33 15.36 -11.63
N VAL A 29 13.48 14.33 -11.40
CA VAL A 29 12.82 14.11 -10.11
C VAL A 29 13.84 13.81 -9.00
N ALA A 30 14.87 13.03 -9.30
CA ALA A 30 15.95 12.73 -8.36
C ALA A 30 16.76 13.99 -8.02
N LYS A 31 17.15 14.78 -9.04
CA LYS A 31 17.91 16.03 -8.86
C LYS A 31 17.15 17.05 -7.98
N GLU A 32 15.85 17.15 -8.16
CA GLU A 32 15.02 18.10 -7.41
C GLU A 32 14.51 17.53 -6.07
N GLY A 33 14.75 16.24 -5.76
CA GLY A 33 14.34 15.59 -4.52
C GLY A 33 12.81 15.51 -4.35
N LEU A 34 12.05 15.38 -5.46
CA LEU A 34 10.59 15.46 -5.44
C LEU A 34 9.91 14.15 -5.03
N ALA A 35 10.62 13.02 -5.03
CA ALA A 35 10.07 11.72 -4.67
C ALA A 35 11.13 10.82 -4.03
N GLU A 36 10.67 9.90 -3.18
CA GLU A 36 11.51 8.86 -2.56
C GLU A 36 11.28 7.49 -3.20
N PHE A 37 10.11 7.30 -3.81
CA PHE A 37 9.70 6.03 -4.40
C PHE A 37 9.37 6.19 -5.87
N ALA A 38 9.68 5.17 -6.65
CA ALA A 38 9.14 4.96 -7.98
C ALA A 38 8.17 3.78 -7.94
N ASP A 39 7.06 3.93 -8.66
CA ASP A 39 5.96 2.98 -8.68
C ASP A 39 5.43 2.78 -10.09
N ILE A 40 5.05 1.55 -10.44
CA ILE A 40 4.51 1.17 -11.74
C ILE A 40 3.32 0.24 -11.60
N PHE A 41 2.34 0.35 -12.49
CA PHE A 41 1.22 -0.58 -12.58
C PHE A 41 1.56 -1.75 -13.50
N CYS A 42 2.07 -2.81 -12.92
CA CYS A 42 2.42 -4.05 -13.59
C CYS A 42 1.18 -4.94 -13.73
N GLU A 43 0.49 -4.81 -14.87
CA GLU A 43 -0.77 -5.52 -15.09
C GLU A 43 -0.97 -5.78 -16.59
N LYS A 44 -1.75 -6.81 -16.89
CA LYS A 44 -2.15 -7.13 -18.27
C LYS A 44 -2.83 -5.91 -18.92
N ASP A 45 -2.43 -5.61 -20.14
CA ASP A 45 -2.92 -4.48 -20.91
C ASP A 45 -2.59 -3.08 -20.35
N VAL A 46 -1.68 -3.01 -19.34
CA VAL A 46 -1.12 -1.76 -18.80
C VAL A 46 0.39 -1.75 -19.05
N PHE A 47 1.21 -2.23 -18.12
CA PHE A 47 2.65 -2.40 -18.34
C PHE A 47 3.06 -3.85 -18.10
N THR A 48 3.81 -4.42 -19.02
CA THR A 48 4.30 -5.81 -18.95
C THR A 48 5.32 -6.00 -17.83
N ILE A 49 5.57 -7.26 -17.47
CA ILE A 49 6.64 -7.64 -16.51
C ILE A 49 7.99 -7.07 -16.94
N GLU A 50 8.34 -7.16 -18.22
CA GLU A 50 9.64 -6.68 -18.73
C GLU A 50 9.73 -5.15 -18.72
N GLN A 51 8.67 -4.44 -19.07
CA GLN A 51 8.59 -2.98 -18.96
C GLN A 51 8.72 -2.55 -17.51
N SER A 52 8.00 -3.21 -16.60
CA SER A 52 8.02 -2.93 -15.17
C SER A 52 9.39 -3.20 -14.56
N ARG A 53 10.04 -4.31 -14.94
CA ARG A 53 11.41 -4.64 -14.54
C ARG A 53 12.38 -3.55 -14.94
N ARG A 54 12.38 -3.17 -16.22
CA ARG A 54 13.28 -2.14 -16.78
C ARG A 54 13.07 -0.79 -16.08
N TYR A 55 11.82 -0.38 -15.89
CA TYR A 55 11.46 0.85 -15.20
C TYR A 55 11.95 0.87 -13.74
N LEU A 56 11.66 -0.17 -12.98
CA LEU A 56 12.04 -0.25 -11.57
C LEU A 56 13.55 -0.38 -11.36
N GLN A 57 14.26 -1.14 -12.21
CA GLN A 57 15.71 -1.23 -12.14
C GLN A 57 16.37 0.13 -12.40
N ALA A 58 15.92 0.84 -13.44
CA ALA A 58 16.42 2.19 -13.73
C ALA A 58 16.08 3.20 -12.61
N ALA A 59 14.91 3.08 -11.99
CA ALA A 59 14.54 3.89 -10.83
C ALA A 59 15.49 3.67 -9.64
N ARG A 60 15.86 2.42 -9.37
CA ARG A 60 16.83 2.07 -8.33
C ARG A 60 18.21 2.70 -8.59
N GLU A 61 18.66 2.70 -9.84
CA GLU A 61 19.94 3.33 -10.23
C GLU A 61 19.95 4.84 -9.96
N GLN A 62 18.78 5.48 -9.96
CA GLN A 62 18.62 6.90 -9.61
C GLN A 62 18.38 7.12 -8.09
N GLY A 63 18.42 6.05 -7.28
CA GLY A 63 18.30 6.13 -5.84
C GLY A 63 16.85 6.04 -5.29
N PHE A 64 15.85 5.77 -6.14
CA PHE A 64 14.47 5.56 -5.68
C PHE A 64 14.30 4.18 -5.04
N LYS A 65 13.48 4.13 -3.98
CA LYS A 65 12.91 2.89 -3.48
C LYS A 65 11.79 2.45 -4.42
N LEU A 66 11.54 1.14 -4.48
CA LEU A 66 10.64 0.57 -5.46
C LEU A 66 9.30 0.20 -4.84
N LYS A 67 8.22 0.49 -5.55
CA LYS A 67 6.86 0.02 -5.30
C LYS A 67 6.25 -0.50 -6.59
N ILE A 68 5.24 -1.33 -6.49
CA ILE A 68 4.58 -1.90 -7.65
C ILE A 68 3.09 -2.16 -7.35
N HIS A 69 2.19 -1.74 -8.24
CA HIS A 69 0.83 -2.26 -8.29
C HIS A 69 0.89 -3.58 -9.05
N ALA A 70 0.40 -4.65 -8.46
CA ALA A 70 0.64 -6.01 -8.92
C ALA A 70 -0.59 -6.92 -8.77
N ASP A 71 -0.83 -7.72 -9.80
CA ASP A 71 -1.84 -8.79 -9.77
C ASP A 71 -3.20 -8.31 -9.23
N GLU A 72 -3.63 -7.12 -9.65
CA GLU A 72 -4.91 -6.54 -9.25
C GLU A 72 -6.07 -7.17 -10.03
N ILE A 73 -5.93 -7.22 -11.36
CA ILE A 73 -7.00 -7.65 -12.28
C ILE A 73 -6.85 -9.12 -12.63
N VAL A 74 -5.62 -9.55 -12.98
CA VAL A 74 -5.32 -10.95 -13.29
C VAL A 74 -4.03 -11.38 -12.62
N GLN A 75 -3.85 -12.69 -12.44
CA GLN A 75 -2.57 -13.26 -12.05
C GLN A 75 -1.57 -13.05 -13.18
N PHE A 76 -0.67 -12.10 -13.04
CA PHE A 76 0.25 -11.67 -14.10
C PHE A 76 1.73 -11.91 -13.77
N GLY A 77 2.06 -12.04 -12.49
CA GLY A 77 3.43 -12.27 -12.00
C GLY A 77 4.09 -11.00 -11.42
N GLY A 78 3.30 -9.98 -11.13
CA GLY A 78 3.77 -8.76 -10.51
C GLY A 78 4.28 -8.96 -9.08
N ALA A 79 3.66 -9.88 -8.32
CA ALA A 79 4.10 -10.25 -6.97
C ALA A 79 5.46 -10.96 -6.99
N GLU A 80 5.71 -11.85 -7.96
CA GLU A 80 7.01 -12.48 -8.18
C GLU A 80 8.09 -11.44 -8.52
N LEU A 81 7.76 -10.49 -9.40
CA LEU A 81 8.66 -9.40 -9.75
C LEU A 81 8.98 -8.51 -8.55
N ALA A 82 7.98 -8.23 -7.71
CA ALA A 82 8.18 -7.48 -6.47
C ALA A 82 9.21 -8.15 -5.55
N GLY A 83 9.08 -9.47 -5.36
CA GLY A 83 10.03 -10.28 -4.59
C GLY A 83 11.41 -10.26 -5.22
N GLU A 84 11.53 -10.53 -6.52
CA GLU A 84 12.80 -10.52 -7.26
C GLU A 84 13.54 -9.19 -7.13
N LEU A 85 12.81 -8.08 -7.25
CA LEU A 85 13.38 -6.75 -7.15
C LEU A 85 13.45 -6.21 -5.73
N HIS A 86 13.11 -6.97 -4.68
CA HIS A 86 13.08 -6.49 -3.31
C HIS A 86 12.38 -5.12 -3.20
N CYS A 87 11.17 -5.00 -3.73
CA CYS A 87 10.38 -3.79 -3.62
C CYS A 87 10.07 -3.48 -2.14
N ALA A 88 9.91 -2.22 -1.79
CA ALA A 88 9.47 -1.82 -0.45
C ALA A 88 8.04 -2.32 -0.18
N SER A 89 7.16 -2.23 -1.18
CA SER A 89 5.82 -2.83 -1.14
C SER A 89 5.35 -3.28 -2.52
N ALA A 90 4.40 -4.21 -2.51
CA ALA A 90 3.56 -4.53 -3.65
C ALA A 90 2.10 -4.31 -3.23
N ASP A 91 1.35 -3.60 -4.06
CA ASP A 91 0.04 -3.08 -3.73
C ASP A 91 -1.06 -3.84 -4.51
N HIS A 92 -2.29 -3.96 -3.95
CA HIS A 92 -3.47 -4.71 -4.40
C HIS A 92 -3.40 -6.23 -4.18
N LEU A 93 -2.71 -7.00 -5.03
CA LEU A 93 -2.43 -8.43 -4.86
C LEU A 93 -3.67 -9.35 -4.83
N LEU A 94 -4.79 -8.93 -5.45
CA LEU A 94 -6.04 -9.69 -5.45
C LEU A 94 -5.85 -11.09 -6.07
N GLN A 95 -5.04 -11.16 -7.12
CA GLN A 95 -4.79 -12.36 -7.93
C GLN A 95 -3.36 -12.91 -7.75
N ALA A 96 -2.61 -12.45 -6.73
CA ALA A 96 -1.24 -12.91 -6.50
C ALA A 96 -1.16 -14.44 -6.38
N SER A 97 -0.21 -15.05 -7.06
CA SER A 97 0.02 -16.51 -7.03
C SER A 97 0.64 -16.96 -5.70
N ASP A 98 0.58 -18.27 -5.41
CA ASP A 98 1.30 -18.84 -4.26
C ASP A 98 2.83 -18.64 -4.37
N ALA A 99 3.35 -18.65 -5.59
CA ALA A 99 4.76 -18.40 -5.84
C ALA A 99 5.11 -16.92 -5.56
N GLY A 100 4.26 -15.98 -6.00
CA GLY A 100 4.41 -14.56 -5.73
C GLY A 100 4.31 -14.23 -4.23
N ILE A 101 3.35 -14.82 -3.53
CA ILE A 101 3.22 -14.67 -2.07
C ILE A 101 4.51 -15.13 -1.36
N ARG A 102 5.04 -16.31 -1.72
CA ARG A 102 6.31 -16.80 -1.16
C ARG A 102 7.49 -15.90 -1.52
N ALA A 103 7.60 -15.47 -2.77
CA ALA A 103 8.68 -14.60 -3.21
C ALA A 103 8.69 -13.27 -2.44
N MET A 104 7.52 -12.67 -2.20
CA MET A 104 7.39 -11.46 -1.38
C MET A 104 7.78 -11.71 0.09
N ALA A 105 7.31 -12.83 0.68
CA ALA A 105 7.65 -13.19 2.05
C ALA A 105 9.16 -13.36 2.24
N ASP A 106 9.79 -14.14 1.36
CA ASP A 106 11.24 -14.41 1.39
C ASP A 106 12.08 -13.14 1.20
N ALA A 107 11.59 -12.21 0.38
CA ALA A 107 12.26 -10.94 0.09
C ALA A 107 11.96 -9.82 1.11
N GLY A 108 11.03 -10.03 2.04
CA GLY A 108 10.60 -9.01 3.01
C GLY A 108 9.80 -7.87 2.39
N VAL A 109 9.16 -8.09 1.25
CA VAL A 109 8.28 -7.12 0.60
C VAL A 109 6.99 -6.97 1.39
N VAL A 110 6.56 -5.73 1.66
CA VAL A 110 5.29 -5.47 2.34
C VAL A 110 4.14 -5.66 1.36
N ALA A 111 3.22 -6.57 1.68
CA ALA A 111 1.98 -6.77 0.92
C ALA A 111 0.94 -5.72 1.34
N THR A 112 0.77 -4.66 0.56
CA THR A 112 -0.18 -3.58 0.86
C THR A 112 -1.53 -3.87 0.22
N LEU A 113 -2.49 -4.25 1.03
CA LEU A 113 -3.82 -4.65 0.58
C LEU A 113 -4.80 -3.47 0.62
N LEU A 114 -5.65 -3.37 -0.40
CA LEU A 114 -6.52 -2.23 -0.65
C LEU A 114 -8.00 -2.65 -0.72
N PRO A 115 -8.57 -3.17 0.39
CA PRO A 115 -9.88 -3.80 0.36
C PRO A 115 -11.04 -2.83 0.08
N LEU A 116 -10.87 -1.50 0.24
CA LEU A 116 -11.92 -0.54 -0.15
C LEU A 116 -12.06 -0.47 -1.67
N THR A 117 -10.97 -0.60 -2.41
CA THR A 117 -10.98 -0.66 -3.88
C THR A 117 -11.65 -1.93 -4.35
N ALA A 118 -11.23 -3.10 -3.84
CA ALA A 118 -11.87 -4.37 -4.15
C ALA A 118 -13.39 -4.36 -3.84
N PHE A 119 -13.78 -3.80 -2.70
CA PHE A 119 -15.18 -3.64 -2.29
C PHE A 119 -15.96 -2.73 -3.26
N SER A 120 -15.39 -1.58 -3.62
CA SER A 120 -16.04 -0.60 -4.49
C SER A 120 -16.24 -1.14 -5.92
N LEU A 121 -15.27 -1.89 -6.42
CA LEU A 121 -15.29 -2.52 -7.74
C LEU A 121 -16.02 -3.88 -7.74
N ARG A 122 -16.43 -4.40 -6.58
CA ARG A 122 -17.07 -5.71 -6.41
C ARG A 122 -16.17 -6.88 -6.83
N GLU A 123 -14.86 -6.70 -6.64
CA GLU A 123 -13.85 -7.70 -6.90
C GLU A 123 -13.67 -8.65 -5.70
N THR A 124 -12.92 -9.72 -5.90
CA THR A 124 -12.48 -10.61 -4.82
C THR A 124 -11.49 -9.88 -3.92
N PHE A 125 -11.47 -10.22 -2.62
CA PHE A 125 -10.46 -9.69 -1.72
C PHE A 125 -9.15 -10.45 -1.85
N ALA A 126 -8.02 -9.75 -1.69
CA ALA A 126 -6.72 -10.37 -1.60
C ALA A 126 -6.65 -11.40 -0.45
N ARG A 127 -5.83 -12.43 -0.60
CA ARG A 127 -5.69 -13.56 0.33
C ARG A 127 -4.89 -13.20 1.58
N GLY A 128 -5.38 -12.21 2.36
CA GLY A 128 -4.66 -11.65 3.50
C GLY A 128 -4.25 -12.68 4.56
N ARG A 129 -5.15 -13.64 4.90
CA ARG A 129 -4.82 -14.72 5.85
C ARG A 129 -3.66 -15.58 5.35
N GLU A 130 -3.72 -16.00 4.09
CA GLU A 130 -2.70 -16.87 3.49
C GLU A 130 -1.36 -16.15 3.36
N MET A 131 -1.37 -14.85 3.07
CA MET A 131 -0.15 -14.03 3.03
C MET A 131 0.51 -13.95 4.41
N ILE A 132 -0.27 -13.73 5.48
CA ILE A 132 0.27 -13.74 6.85
C ILE A 132 0.83 -15.11 7.21
N ASP A 133 0.11 -16.18 6.91
CA ASP A 133 0.53 -17.56 7.19
C ASP A 133 1.80 -17.94 6.42
N ALA A 134 2.02 -17.35 5.24
CA ALA A 134 3.25 -17.48 4.46
C ALA A 134 4.41 -16.60 4.97
N GLY A 135 4.17 -15.73 5.95
CA GLY A 135 5.19 -14.84 6.53
C GLY A 135 5.29 -13.46 5.90
N CYS A 136 4.35 -13.05 5.04
CA CYS A 136 4.33 -11.69 4.53
C CYS A 136 3.98 -10.67 5.63
N MET A 137 4.64 -9.54 5.61
CA MET A 137 4.17 -8.34 6.31
C MET A 137 2.99 -7.75 5.53
N VAL A 138 1.77 -7.94 6.04
CA VAL A 138 0.57 -7.35 5.45
C VAL A 138 0.37 -5.94 5.98
N ALA A 139 0.14 -4.99 5.08
CA ALA A 139 -0.25 -3.61 5.37
C ALA A 139 -1.59 -3.27 4.71
N PHE A 140 -2.23 -2.19 5.16
CA PHE A 140 -3.47 -1.69 4.56
C PHE A 140 -3.37 -0.20 4.22
N ALA A 141 -4.03 0.19 3.13
CA ALA A 141 -4.25 1.58 2.77
C ALA A 141 -5.68 1.76 2.20
N THR A 142 -6.15 3.00 2.16
CA THR A 142 -7.50 3.32 1.68
C THR A 142 -7.60 3.30 0.16
N ASP A 143 -6.48 3.54 -0.52
CA ASP A 143 -6.46 3.78 -1.96
C ASP A 143 -7.48 4.86 -2.37
N LEU A 144 -7.57 5.93 -1.57
CA LEU A 144 -8.51 7.01 -1.85
C LEU A 144 -8.17 7.68 -3.19
N ASN A 145 -9.00 7.44 -4.17
CA ASN A 145 -8.88 8.04 -5.51
C ASN A 145 -10.27 8.22 -6.16
N PRO A 146 -10.42 9.16 -7.11
CA PRO A 146 -11.72 9.42 -7.75
C PRO A 146 -12.16 8.34 -8.75
N GLY A 147 -11.28 7.42 -9.12
CA GLY A 147 -11.56 6.40 -10.16
C GLY A 147 -12.21 5.14 -9.63
N SER A 148 -11.64 4.54 -8.58
CA SER A 148 -12.03 3.21 -8.10
C SER A 148 -12.46 3.16 -6.63
N SER A 149 -12.00 4.10 -5.78
CA SER A 149 -12.28 4.05 -4.34
C SER A 149 -12.34 5.45 -3.72
N PHE A 150 -13.53 6.09 -3.73
CA PHE A 150 -13.71 7.40 -3.13
C PHE A 150 -14.13 7.29 -1.65
N SER A 151 -13.33 6.57 -0.86
CA SER A 151 -13.58 6.36 0.57
C SER A 151 -12.28 6.43 1.39
N ALA A 152 -12.32 7.18 2.48
CA ALA A 152 -11.27 7.24 3.50
C ALA A 152 -11.69 6.53 4.80
N SER A 153 -12.68 5.62 4.74
CA SER A 153 -13.23 4.97 5.93
C SER A 153 -12.31 3.90 6.48
N VAL A 154 -11.40 4.27 7.37
CA VAL A 154 -10.55 3.32 8.11
C VAL A 154 -11.38 2.32 8.94
N PRO A 155 -12.51 2.70 9.61
CA PRO A 155 -13.35 1.73 10.30
C PRO A 155 -13.93 0.63 9.39
N LEU A 156 -14.37 1.00 8.18
CA LEU A 156 -14.85 0.01 7.21
C LEU A 156 -13.70 -0.91 6.76
N LEU A 157 -12.52 -0.35 6.55
CA LEU A 157 -11.31 -1.08 6.18
C LEU A 157 -10.95 -2.15 7.23
N PHE A 158 -11.01 -1.82 8.53
CA PHE A 158 -10.84 -2.78 9.63
C PHE A 158 -11.85 -3.91 9.58
N ALA A 159 -13.13 -3.59 9.33
CA ALA A 159 -14.17 -4.60 9.22
C ALA A 159 -13.91 -5.55 8.04
N LEU A 160 -13.56 -5.02 6.86
CA LEU A 160 -13.23 -5.83 5.68
C LEU A 160 -12.01 -6.73 5.94
N ALA A 161 -10.96 -6.21 6.57
CA ALA A 161 -9.77 -6.98 6.93
C ALA A 161 -10.11 -8.17 7.83
N CYS A 162 -10.92 -7.97 8.87
CA CYS A 162 -11.27 -9.03 9.80
C CYS A 162 -12.32 -10.00 9.25
N ILE A 163 -13.37 -9.49 8.58
CA ILE A 163 -14.53 -10.30 8.16
C ILE A 163 -14.22 -11.09 6.87
N TYR A 164 -13.68 -10.43 5.86
CA TYR A 164 -13.46 -11.03 4.55
C TYR A 164 -12.05 -11.60 4.36
N MET A 165 -11.03 -10.89 4.86
CA MET A 165 -9.65 -11.32 4.70
C MET A 165 -9.15 -12.17 5.87
N LYS A 166 -10.00 -12.40 6.89
CA LYS A 166 -9.80 -13.31 8.03
C LYS A 166 -8.59 -12.97 8.90
N LEU A 167 -8.26 -11.70 9.03
CA LEU A 167 -7.27 -11.24 9.99
C LEU A 167 -7.89 -11.19 11.39
N SER A 168 -7.10 -11.50 12.42
CA SER A 168 -7.48 -11.16 13.79
C SER A 168 -7.46 -9.65 14.00
N PRO A 169 -8.18 -9.10 15.00
CA PRO A 169 -8.08 -7.67 15.31
C PRO A 169 -6.66 -7.21 15.62
N GLU A 170 -5.84 -8.06 16.23
CA GLU A 170 -4.43 -7.81 16.55
C GLU A 170 -3.59 -7.68 15.27
N GLU A 171 -3.75 -8.60 14.34
CA GLU A 171 -3.09 -8.56 13.03
C GLU A 171 -3.53 -7.33 12.24
N ALA A 172 -4.82 -7.00 12.26
CA ALA A 172 -5.34 -5.82 11.58
C ALA A 172 -4.74 -4.53 12.15
N VAL A 173 -4.64 -4.37 13.48
CA VAL A 173 -3.97 -3.20 14.09
C VAL A 173 -2.51 -3.12 13.67
N THR A 174 -1.78 -4.24 13.70
CA THR A 174 -0.38 -4.30 13.25
C THR A 174 -0.25 -3.88 11.79
N ALA A 175 -1.13 -4.39 10.93
CA ALA A 175 -1.16 -4.08 9.51
C ALA A 175 -1.47 -2.60 9.22
N PHE A 176 -2.35 -1.96 10.01
CA PHE A 176 -2.68 -0.54 9.89
C PHE A 176 -1.68 0.42 10.50
N THR A 177 -0.74 -0.07 11.30
CA THR A 177 0.20 0.77 12.03
C THR A 177 1.63 0.52 11.58
N ILE A 178 2.35 -0.37 12.24
CA ILE A 178 3.78 -0.56 12.00
C ILE A 178 4.09 -1.11 10.61
N ASN A 179 3.26 -2.03 10.07
CA ASN A 179 3.50 -2.56 8.74
C ASN A 179 3.20 -1.53 7.64
N SER A 180 2.14 -0.71 7.80
CA SER A 180 1.88 0.41 6.89
C SER A 180 2.99 1.46 6.94
N ALA A 181 3.57 1.70 8.12
CA ALA A 181 4.76 2.55 8.25
C ALA A 181 5.98 1.93 7.55
N ALA A 182 6.15 0.61 7.61
CA ALA A 182 7.21 -0.11 6.88
C ALA A 182 7.04 0.00 5.37
N ALA A 183 5.80 -0.10 4.84
CA ALA A 183 5.51 0.03 3.40
C ALA A 183 5.96 1.37 2.80
N ILE A 184 6.09 2.40 3.63
CA ILE A 184 6.56 3.74 3.24
C ILE A 184 7.93 4.10 3.85
N ASP A 185 8.63 3.08 4.36
CA ASP A 185 9.96 3.23 4.99
C ASP A 185 9.99 4.28 6.11
N ARG A 186 9.07 4.17 7.06
CA ARG A 186 8.90 5.07 8.22
C ARG A 186 8.72 4.31 9.53
N ALA A 187 8.91 2.98 9.55
CA ALA A 187 8.69 2.15 10.73
C ALA A 187 9.65 2.47 11.89
N ASP A 188 10.78 3.10 11.61
CA ASP A 188 11.73 3.63 12.60
C ASP A 188 11.19 4.85 13.35
N ARG A 189 10.26 5.61 12.75
CA ARG A 189 9.77 6.89 13.23
C ARG A 189 8.32 6.89 13.71
N ILE A 190 7.47 6.07 13.09
CA ILE A 190 6.02 6.00 13.34
C ILE A 190 5.52 4.56 13.33
N GLY A 191 4.25 4.35 13.64
CA GLY A 191 3.56 3.05 13.53
C GLY A 191 3.60 2.20 14.80
N SER A 192 4.34 2.58 15.82
CA SER A 192 4.30 1.94 17.16
C SER A 192 4.54 2.97 18.26
N ILE A 193 4.15 2.61 19.48
CA ILE A 193 4.36 3.43 20.68
C ILE A 193 5.66 2.97 21.32
N ASP A 194 6.77 3.57 20.87
CA ASP A 194 8.11 3.27 21.37
C ASP A 194 8.87 4.54 21.71
N VAL A 195 9.85 4.43 22.59
CA VAL A 195 10.74 5.55 22.96
C VAL A 195 11.52 5.99 21.71
N GLY A 196 11.52 7.30 21.45
CA GLY A 196 12.20 7.89 20.30
C GLY A 196 11.37 8.01 19.04
N LYS A 197 10.18 7.38 18.99
CA LYS A 197 9.25 7.57 17.88
C LYS A 197 8.34 8.79 18.06
N GLN A 198 7.75 9.23 16.98
CA GLN A 198 6.84 10.36 16.95
C GLN A 198 5.60 10.09 17.78
N GLY A 199 5.17 11.04 18.58
CA GLY A 199 4.00 10.93 19.44
C GLY A 199 2.68 11.07 18.66
N ASP A 200 2.39 10.09 17.80
CA ASP A 200 1.15 9.98 17.04
C ASP A 200 0.26 8.91 17.69
N LEU A 201 -0.85 9.32 18.28
CA LEU A 201 -1.74 8.44 19.03
C LEU A 201 -3.18 8.63 18.63
N VAL A 202 -3.95 7.55 18.64
CA VAL A 202 -5.41 7.57 18.51
C VAL A 202 -6.03 6.96 19.75
N LEU A 203 -6.90 7.73 20.42
CA LEU A 203 -7.70 7.24 21.53
C LEU A 203 -9.12 6.92 21.03
N LEU A 204 -9.61 5.78 21.43
CA LEU A 204 -10.93 5.29 21.04
C LEU A 204 -11.96 5.56 22.15
N GLN A 205 -13.23 5.70 21.77
CA GLN A 205 -14.36 5.84 22.71
C GLN A 205 -14.59 4.58 23.56
N PHE A 206 -14.05 3.44 23.14
CA PHE A 206 -14.19 2.14 23.79
C PHE A 206 -12.87 1.64 24.34
N PRO A 207 -12.87 0.80 25.39
CA PRO A 207 -11.66 0.40 26.10
C PRO A 207 -10.78 -0.63 25.35
N SER A 208 -11.12 -0.99 24.12
CA SER A 208 -10.38 -1.97 23.34
C SER A 208 -10.44 -1.67 21.84
N TYR A 209 -9.32 -1.85 21.14
CA TYR A 209 -9.26 -1.78 19.67
C TYR A 209 -10.10 -2.87 18.99
N LYS A 210 -10.49 -3.94 19.70
CA LYS A 210 -11.40 -4.98 19.18
C LYS A 210 -12.79 -4.45 18.81
N PHE A 211 -13.13 -3.27 19.27
CA PHE A 211 -14.35 -2.58 18.85
C PHE A 211 -14.27 -2.03 17.42
N LEU A 212 -13.07 -1.80 16.87
CA LEU A 212 -12.90 -1.31 15.50
C LEU A 212 -13.58 -2.20 14.43
N PRO A 213 -13.30 -3.51 14.33
CA PRO A 213 -14.01 -4.37 13.40
C PRO A 213 -15.47 -4.67 13.82
N TYR A 214 -15.80 -4.57 15.10
CA TYR A 214 -17.15 -4.84 15.62
C TYR A 214 -18.13 -3.71 15.29
N HIS A 215 -17.70 -2.46 15.37
CA HIS A 215 -18.49 -1.28 14.98
C HIS A 215 -18.27 -0.96 13.49
N VAL A 216 -18.76 -1.85 12.62
CA VAL A 216 -18.54 -1.78 11.17
C VAL A 216 -18.85 -0.40 10.59
N GLY A 217 -17.84 0.25 10.02
CA GLY A 217 -17.99 1.55 9.36
C GLY A 217 -18.21 2.76 10.28
N MET A 218 -18.36 2.56 11.58
CA MET A 218 -18.56 3.65 12.54
C MET A 218 -17.23 4.27 12.95
N ASN A 219 -17.17 5.59 12.98
CA ASN A 219 -16.01 6.28 13.56
C ASN A 219 -16.13 6.28 15.10
N ILE A 220 -15.26 5.53 15.75
CA ILE A 220 -15.16 5.44 17.22
C ILE A 220 -13.92 6.14 17.78
N VAL A 221 -13.29 7.01 16.98
CA VAL A 221 -12.17 7.83 17.42
C VAL A 221 -12.68 8.96 18.32
N ASP A 222 -12.10 9.08 19.51
CA ASP A 222 -12.35 10.17 20.44
C ASP A 222 -11.32 11.29 20.26
N THR A 223 -10.04 10.96 20.37
CA THR A 223 -8.95 11.94 20.36
C THR A 223 -7.86 11.49 19.40
N VAL A 224 -7.32 12.41 18.61
CA VAL A 224 -6.11 12.22 17.81
C VAL A 224 -5.03 13.16 18.30
N ILE A 225 -3.88 12.57 18.58
CA ILE A 225 -2.64 13.30 18.92
C ILE A 225 -1.69 13.14 17.76
N LYS A 226 -1.16 14.25 17.26
CA LYS A 226 -0.20 14.31 16.16
C LYS A 226 1.05 15.05 16.63
N GLN A 227 2.21 14.38 16.59
CA GLN A 227 3.48 14.94 17.07
C GLN A 227 3.42 15.45 18.52
N GLY A 228 2.63 14.78 19.37
CA GLY A 228 2.44 15.18 20.77
C GLY A 228 1.34 16.23 21.00
N GLU A 229 0.74 16.77 19.94
CA GLU A 229 -0.32 17.78 20.04
C GLU A 229 -1.70 17.18 19.74
N VAL A 230 -2.71 17.55 20.52
CA VAL A 230 -4.10 17.13 20.31
C VAL A 230 -4.68 17.90 19.14
N VAL A 231 -4.94 17.22 18.02
CA VAL A 231 -5.51 17.80 16.79
C VAL A 231 -6.99 17.49 16.59
N VAL A 232 -7.49 16.41 17.21
CA VAL A 232 -8.93 16.07 17.28
C VAL A 232 -9.28 15.78 18.72
N LYS A 233 -10.44 16.24 19.18
CA LYS A 233 -11.00 15.93 20.51
C LYS A 233 -12.50 15.79 20.44
N ASN A 234 -13.05 14.72 21.07
CA ASN A 234 -14.48 14.36 20.99
C ASN A 234 -14.98 14.21 19.54
N GLY A 235 -14.13 13.76 18.64
CA GLY A 235 -14.45 13.62 17.20
C GLY A 235 -14.43 14.94 16.41
N GLU A 236 -14.12 16.07 17.01
CA GLU A 236 -14.06 17.38 16.35
C GLU A 236 -12.61 17.85 16.17
N THR A 237 -12.30 18.37 14.98
CA THR A 237 -10.99 18.95 14.67
C THR A 237 -10.80 20.25 15.44
N LYS A 238 -9.67 20.40 16.11
CA LYS A 238 -9.32 21.70 16.71
C LYS A 238 -8.96 22.69 15.62
N SER A 239 -9.62 23.85 15.66
CA SER A 239 -9.30 25.02 14.85
C SER A 239 -7.97 25.67 15.28
#